data_f63a8ce2269a8f2ab1d330e2d87a2e06
#
_entry.id   f63a8ce2269a8f2ab1d330e2d87a2e06
#
_cell.length_a   1.000
_cell.length_b   1.000
_cell.length_c   1.000
_cell.angle_alpha   90.00
_cell.angle_beta   90.00
_cell.angle_gamma   90.00
#
_symmetry.space_group_name_H-M   'P 1'
#
loop_
_entity.id
_entity.type
_entity.pdbx_description
1 polymer ?
#
loop_
_entity_poly.entity_id
_entity_poly.type
_entity_poly.pdbx_seq_one_letter_code
_entity_poly.pdbx_strand_id
1 'polypeptide(L)'
;MRKLLLILSAVLIAAPAVKAADMSAALDFYKKQALTISADPTRDERAFAKTLADNVGTWVSQNPGQAATADALLLQTRLYLRAQDNANALVSLFKLRKVFPSADINALKALLPQAAEAVKADARETANQLFALPLPAETDTEADREAEVLYALSKLPGRTLYAPAAQAFETFFALHPKYENGDKVELWYGDLHRLNGNYLAAISQYKKAGELYPATPYKAASLRLIGDIYADNLKDTANATAYYTRVLREFPGSSETGVVYKHMAILDENNKQFDSALINYDKSIELLGNTKAAYESYRGKADVYVKTKNYGEAYNTLLKTANVFSADEEKCTFSLLEAANVAKKRMHDQTKYMQALEKALVAHPAGPRAPQIMFDLASAYEQQGRNTQAIEIYKRLIINHPTNKLASRAQGRLNRLQK
;
A
#
# COMPACT_ATOMS: atom_id res chain seq x y z
N MET A 1 -45.13 14.00 14.16
CA MET A 1 -43.94 14.38 13.39
C MET A 1 -43.29 15.70 13.78
N ARG A 2 -43.98 16.85 13.78
CA ARG A 2 -43.38 18.14 14.23
C ARG A 2 -42.85 18.18 15.67
N LYS A 3 -43.38 17.39 16.62
CA LYS A 3 -42.86 17.30 18.00
C LYS A 3 -41.55 16.52 18.14
N LEU A 4 -41.24 15.57 17.23
CA LEU A 4 -39.99 14.85 17.25
C LEU A 4 -38.81 15.71 16.75
N LEU A 5 -39.03 16.57 15.75
CA LEU A 5 -37.98 17.48 15.22
C LEU A 5 -37.60 18.59 16.22
N LEU A 6 -38.53 19.04 17.08
CA LEU A 6 -38.29 20.10 18.09
C LEU A 6 -37.46 19.61 19.29
N ILE A 7 -37.44 18.30 19.57
CA ILE A 7 -36.61 17.73 20.64
C ILE A 7 -35.15 17.62 20.19
N LEU A 8 -34.87 17.40 18.88
CA LEU A 8 -33.53 17.33 18.32
C LEU A 8 -32.76 18.66 18.30
N SER A 9 -33.49 19.80 18.17
CA SER A 9 -32.82 21.11 18.13
C SER A 9 -32.43 21.66 19.52
N ALA A 10 -32.96 21.09 20.60
CA ALA A 10 -32.68 21.54 21.96
C ALA A 10 -31.47 20.86 22.64
N VAL A 11 -30.91 19.79 22.04
CA VAL A 11 -29.77 19.04 22.61
C VAL A 11 -28.42 19.47 22.01
N LEU A 12 -28.42 20.39 21.05
CA LEU A 12 -27.22 20.91 20.36
C LEU A 12 -26.54 22.10 21.05
N ILE A 13 -26.91 22.42 22.31
CA ILE A 13 -26.26 23.50 23.06
C ILE A 13 -25.15 22.92 23.93
N ALA A 14 -23.91 23.31 23.62
CA ALA A 14 -22.67 23.27 24.41
C ALA A 14 -22.76 22.48 25.73
N ALA A 15 -22.31 21.24 25.75
CA ALA A 15 -22.23 20.47 26.98
C ALA A 15 -21.10 21.02 27.86
N PRO A 16 -21.37 21.54 29.06
CA PRO A 16 -20.36 21.68 30.10
C PRO A 16 -19.91 20.30 30.54
N ALA A 17 -18.72 20.19 31.13
CA ALA A 17 -18.17 18.94 31.68
C ALA A 17 -19.21 18.21 32.55
N VAL A 18 -19.84 17.18 31.99
CA VAL A 18 -20.94 16.43 32.60
C VAL A 18 -20.34 15.43 33.59
N LYS A 19 -20.87 15.34 34.83
CA LYS A 19 -20.48 14.38 35.85
C LYS A 19 -20.78 12.93 35.39
N ALA A 20 -20.02 11.94 35.83
CA ALA A 20 -20.12 10.53 35.43
C ALA A 20 -21.57 9.94 35.54
N ALA A 21 -22.38 10.40 36.48
CA ALA A 21 -23.79 9.99 36.61
C ALA A 21 -24.69 10.46 35.45
N ASP A 22 -24.40 11.62 34.85
CA ASP A 22 -25.14 12.16 33.71
C ASP A 22 -24.75 11.45 32.40
N MET A 23 -23.53 10.87 32.35
CA MET A 23 -23.03 10.19 31.19
C MET A 23 -23.73 8.84 30.95
N SER A 24 -23.99 8.06 32.00
CA SER A 24 -24.78 6.82 31.92
C SER A 24 -26.22 7.12 31.47
N ALA A 25 -26.81 8.20 32.00
CA ALA A 25 -28.15 8.61 31.61
C ALA A 25 -28.26 9.00 30.13
N ALA A 26 -27.23 9.65 29.57
CA ALA A 26 -27.19 9.97 28.15
C ALA A 26 -27.15 8.75 27.27
N LEU A 27 -26.31 7.77 27.60
CA LEU A 27 -26.22 6.51 26.85
C LEU A 27 -27.52 5.70 26.96
N ASP A 28 -28.15 5.66 28.13
CA ASP A 28 -29.45 5.01 28.31
C ASP A 28 -30.57 5.72 27.54
N PHE A 29 -30.51 7.02 27.43
CA PHE A 29 -31.41 7.78 26.55
C PHE A 29 -31.21 7.34 25.08
N TYR A 30 -29.99 7.28 24.58
CA TYR A 30 -29.73 6.83 23.21
C TYR A 30 -30.19 5.39 22.99
N LYS A 31 -29.95 4.47 23.95
CA LYS A 31 -30.46 3.08 23.90
C LYS A 31 -31.98 3.04 23.77
N LYS A 32 -32.71 3.86 24.57
CA LYS A 32 -34.19 3.97 24.51
C LYS A 32 -34.66 4.50 23.16
N GLN A 33 -34.02 5.56 22.63
CA GLN A 33 -34.35 6.10 21.31
C GLN A 33 -34.11 5.07 20.19
N ALA A 34 -33.07 4.29 20.26
CA ALA A 34 -32.77 3.23 19.29
C ALA A 34 -33.87 2.16 19.20
N LEU A 35 -34.59 1.90 20.30
CA LEU A 35 -35.73 0.98 20.34
C LEU A 35 -36.98 1.48 19.59
N THR A 36 -37.06 2.78 19.32
CA THR A 36 -38.19 3.37 18.56
C THR A 36 -38.03 3.20 17.04
N ILE A 37 -36.85 2.79 16.57
CA ILE A 37 -36.56 2.59 15.14
C ILE A 37 -37.02 1.18 14.75
N SER A 38 -37.84 1.08 13.71
CA SER A 38 -38.39 -0.18 13.23
C SER A 38 -37.28 -1.12 12.66
N ALA A 39 -37.58 -2.43 12.55
CA ALA A 39 -36.67 -3.41 11.97
C ALA A 39 -36.43 -3.12 10.49
N ASP A 40 -37.45 -2.67 9.77
CA ASP A 40 -37.39 -2.18 8.38
C ASP A 40 -37.70 -0.67 8.38
N PRO A 41 -36.68 0.19 8.57
CA PRO A 41 -36.87 1.59 8.79
C PRO A 41 -37.26 2.34 7.51
N THR A 42 -38.25 3.25 7.67
CA THR A 42 -38.60 4.24 6.66
C THR A 42 -37.42 5.19 6.36
N ARG A 43 -37.55 6.02 5.32
CA ARG A 43 -36.53 7.04 5.01
C ARG A 43 -36.27 7.99 6.19
N ASP A 44 -37.30 8.41 6.88
CA ASP A 44 -37.20 9.35 8.03
C ASP A 44 -36.55 8.63 9.22
N GLU A 45 -36.90 7.38 9.48
CA GLU A 45 -36.28 6.56 10.53
C GLU A 45 -34.80 6.27 10.24
N ARG A 46 -34.40 6.07 8.97
CA ARG A 46 -33.00 5.96 8.59
C ARG A 46 -32.20 7.24 8.85
N ALA A 47 -32.79 8.40 8.50
CA ALA A 47 -32.18 9.69 8.80
C ALA A 47 -32.03 9.91 10.31
N PHE A 48 -33.06 9.55 11.09
CA PHE A 48 -33.02 9.59 12.54
C PHE A 48 -31.96 8.62 13.12
N ALA A 49 -31.90 7.38 12.62
CA ALA A 49 -30.90 6.39 13.03
C ALA A 49 -29.48 6.92 12.80
N LYS A 50 -29.22 7.54 11.65
CA LYS A 50 -27.92 8.16 11.35
C LYS A 50 -27.58 9.26 12.34
N THR A 51 -28.49 10.21 12.56
CA THR A 51 -28.27 11.29 13.51
C THR A 51 -28.03 10.78 14.94
N LEU A 52 -28.74 9.73 15.33
CA LEU A 52 -28.55 9.10 16.63
C LEU A 52 -27.18 8.40 16.72
N ALA A 53 -26.74 7.73 15.65
CA ALA A 53 -25.42 7.13 15.57
C ALA A 53 -24.30 8.17 15.68
N ASP A 54 -24.43 9.31 15.01
CA ASP A 54 -23.48 10.42 15.08
C ASP A 54 -23.39 11.01 16.50
N ASN A 55 -24.55 11.16 17.18
CA ASN A 55 -24.58 11.58 18.58
C ASN A 55 -23.95 10.58 19.54
N VAL A 56 -24.18 9.28 19.34
CA VAL A 56 -23.48 8.22 20.10
C VAL A 56 -21.98 8.28 19.84
N GLY A 57 -21.54 8.55 18.59
CA GLY A 57 -20.13 8.76 18.25
C GLY A 57 -19.52 9.95 19.00
N THR A 58 -20.25 11.05 19.11
CA THR A 58 -19.84 12.21 19.92
C THR A 58 -19.72 11.82 21.40
N TRP A 59 -20.67 11.05 21.93
CA TRP A 59 -20.60 10.55 23.31
C TRP A 59 -19.36 9.65 23.50
N VAL A 60 -19.09 8.72 22.58
CA VAL A 60 -17.90 7.86 22.59
C VAL A 60 -16.63 8.69 22.66
N SER A 61 -16.53 9.72 21.84
CA SER A 61 -15.35 10.59 21.80
C SER A 61 -15.15 11.40 23.10
N GLN A 62 -16.20 11.70 23.83
CA GLN A 62 -16.13 12.41 25.11
C GLN A 62 -15.88 11.50 26.32
N ASN A 63 -15.96 10.18 26.14
CA ASN A 63 -15.87 9.18 27.20
C ASN A 63 -14.89 8.04 26.84
N PRO A 64 -13.63 8.34 26.53
CA PRO A 64 -12.65 7.31 26.21
C PRO A 64 -12.37 6.41 27.42
N GLY A 65 -11.97 5.17 27.17
CA GLY A 65 -11.47 4.23 28.19
C GLY A 65 -12.51 3.68 29.17
N GLN A 66 -13.79 4.00 29.00
CA GLN A 66 -14.83 3.51 29.91
C GLN A 66 -15.39 2.16 29.43
N ALA A 67 -15.79 1.29 30.36
CA ALA A 67 -16.45 0.03 29.99
C ALA A 67 -17.70 0.23 29.11
N ALA A 68 -18.44 1.31 29.33
CA ALA A 68 -19.62 1.67 28.55
C ALA A 68 -19.29 2.11 27.11
N THR A 69 -18.05 2.46 26.82
CA THR A 69 -17.64 2.92 25.48
C THR A 69 -17.74 1.80 24.44
N ALA A 70 -17.40 0.56 24.81
CA ALA A 70 -17.57 -0.59 23.95
C ALA A 70 -19.06 -0.84 23.60
N ASP A 71 -19.97 -0.74 24.61
CA ASP A 71 -21.41 -0.84 24.39
C ASP A 71 -21.94 0.27 23.50
N ALA A 72 -21.43 1.49 23.67
CA ALA A 72 -21.81 2.64 22.86
C ALA A 72 -21.35 2.46 21.39
N LEU A 73 -20.13 1.96 21.14
CA LEU A 73 -19.65 1.64 19.78
C LEU A 73 -20.48 0.53 19.13
N LEU A 74 -20.91 -0.47 19.91
CA LEU A 74 -21.79 -1.51 19.42
C LEU A 74 -23.18 -0.94 19.06
N LEU A 75 -23.74 -0.05 19.89
CA LEU A 75 -24.97 0.67 19.61
C LEU A 75 -24.83 1.53 18.34
N GLN A 76 -23.74 2.29 18.24
CA GLN A 76 -23.43 3.10 17.07
C GLN A 76 -23.39 2.28 15.78
N THR A 77 -22.71 1.14 15.82
CA THR A 77 -22.64 0.21 14.67
C THR A 77 -24.03 -0.25 14.24
N ARG A 78 -24.87 -0.68 15.19
CA ARG A 78 -26.26 -1.11 14.90
C ARG A 78 -27.11 0.02 14.32
N LEU A 79 -26.94 1.23 14.79
CA LEU A 79 -27.65 2.41 14.29
C LEU A 79 -27.23 2.77 12.87
N TYR A 80 -25.92 2.72 12.55
CA TYR A 80 -25.45 2.91 11.18
C TYR A 80 -25.98 1.83 10.22
N LEU A 81 -26.06 0.56 10.67
CA LEU A 81 -26.69 -0.49 9.86
C LEU A 81 -28.18 -0.22 9.61
N ARG A 82 -28.93 0.25 10.64
CA ARG A 82 -30.33 0.69 10.48
C ARG A 82 -30.46 1.89 9.54
N ALA A 83 -29.49 2.78 9.56
CA ALA A 83 -29.40 3.91 8.64
C ALA A 83 -29.01 3.53 7.21
N GLN A 84 -28.62 2.29 6.96
CA GLN A 84 -27.98 1.81 5.73
C GLN A 84 -26.67 2.56 5.41
N ASP A 85 -26.03 3.09 6.43
CA ASP A 85 -24.69 3.72 6.36
C ASP A 85 -23.62 2.68 6.71
N ASN A 86 -23.43 1.73 5.80
CA ASN A 86 -22.63 0.55 6.03
C ASN A 86 -21.12 0.85 6.12
N ALA A 87 -20.68 1.95 5.50
CA ALA A 87 -19.31 2.40 5.58
C ALA A 87 -18.94 2.86 7.00
N ASN A 88 -19.79 3.70 7.61
CA ASN A 88 -19.64 4.10 9.01
C ASN A 88 -19.82 2.91 9.97
N ALA A 89 -20.76 1.99 9.69
CA ALA A 89 -20.93 0.78 10.48
C ALA A 89 -19.65 -0.08 10.48
N LEU A 90 -19.00 -0.25 9.32
CA LEU A 90 -17.76 -1.03 9.20
C LEU A 90 -16.60 -0.41 9.98
N VAL A 91 -16.42 0.91 9.89
CA VAL A 91 -15.37 1.63 10.63
C VAL A 91 -15.62 1.56 12.14
N SER A 92 -16.86 1.75 12.59
CA SER A 92 -17.22 1.64 14.02
C SER A 92 -17.00 0.22 14.55
N LEU A 93 -17.35 -0.80 13.76
CA LEU A 93 -17.14 -2.20 14.10
C LEU A 93 -15.65 -2.56 14.18
N PHE A 94 -14.86 -2.05 13.25
CA PHE A 94 -13.41 -2.24 13.24
C PHE A 94 -12.76 -1.57 14.45
N LYS A 95 -13.18 -0.33 14.77
CA LYS A 95 -12.74 0.39 15.97
C LYS A 95 -13.11 -0.40 17.23
N LEU A 96 -14.34 -0.89 17.35
CA LEU A 96 -14.77 -1.70 18.48
C LEU A 96 -13.88 -2.92 18.69
N ARG A 97 -13.58 -3.68 17.62
CA ARG A 97 -12.72 -4.86 17.70
C ARG A 97 -11.30 -4.55 18.14
N LYS A 98 -10.71 -3.46 17.64
CA LYS A 98 -9.30 -3.13 17.87
C LYS A 98 -9.07 -2.41 19.19
N VAL A 99 -9.93 -1.44 19.52
CA VAL A 99 -9.77 -0.64 20.72
C VAL A 99 -10.23 -1.39 21.98
N PHE A 100 -11.26 -2.23 21.84
CA PHE A 100 -11.84 -3.01 22.91
C PHE A 100 -11.79 -4.52 22.63
N PRO A 101 -10.61 -5.15 22.73
CA PRO A 101 -10.45 -6.57 22.37
C PRO A 101 -11.27 -7.54 23.25
N SER A 102 -11.71 -7.11 24.43
CA SER A 102 -12.62 -7.85 25.32
C SER A 102 -14.12 -7.68 24.99
N ALA A 103 -14.47 -6.87 23.96
CA ALA A 103 -15.85 -6.69 23.55
C ALA A 103 -16.48 -8.00 23.06
N ASP A 104 -17.82 -8.10 23.13
CA ASP A 104 -18.58 -9.28 22.74
C ASP A 104 -18.27 -9.73 21.29
N ILE A 105 -17.42 -10.76 21.18
CA ILE A 105 -16.98 -11.35 19.91
C ILE A 105 -18.18 -11.92 19.13
N ASN A 106 -19.22 -12.39 19.79
CA ASN A 106 -20.39 -12.98 19.13
C ASN A 106 -21.24 -11.87 18.46
N ALA A 107 -21.39 -10.73 19.12
CA ALA A 107 -22.05 -9.57 18.52
C ALA A 107 -21.25 -9.06 17.30
N LEU A 108 -19.94 -9.01 17.39
CA LEU A 108 -19.05 -8.64 16.29
C LEU A 108 -19.21 -9.58 15.08
N LYS A 109 -19.19 -10.90 15.31
CA LYS A 109 -19.34 -11.92 14.27
C LYS A 109 -20.71 -11.85 13.59
N ALA A 110 -21.76 -11.50 14.32
CA ALA A 110 -23.12 -11.37 13.77
C ALA A 110 -23.28 -10.10 12.89
N LEU A 111 -22.63 -9.00 13.22
CA LEU A 111 -22.77 -7.71 12.53
C LEU A 111 -21.83 -7.56 11.32
N LEU A 112 -20.68 -8.24 11.34
CA LEU A 112 -19.68 -8.14 10.27
C LEU A 112 -20.21 -8.51 8.88
N PRO A 113 -20.93 -9.64 8.68
CA PRO A 113 -21.49 -9.98 7.37
C PRO A 113 -22.45 -8.89 6.87
N GLN A 114 -23.31 -8.34 7.74
CA GLN A 114 -24.26 -7.30 7.39
C GLN A 114 -23.57 -6.01 6.94
N ALA A 115 -22.53 -5.58 7.66
CA ALA A 115 -21.74 -4.42 7.29
C ALA A 115 -20.93 -4.66 6.00
N ALA A 116 -20.38 -5.85 5.80
CA ALA A 116 -19.55 -6.19 4.65
C ALA A 116 -20.35 -6.45 3.37
N GLU A 117 -21.56 -7.08 3.46
CA GLU A 117 -22.39 -7.35 2.27
C GLU A 117 -22.91 -6.10 1.60
N ALA A 118 -23.20 -5.10 2.38
CA ALA A 118 -23.78 -3.85 1.90
C ALA A 118 -22.71 -2.84 1.41
N VAL A 119 -21.42 -3.14 1.60
CA VAL A 119 -20.32 -2.37 1.03
C VAL A 119 -19.98 -2.93 -0.34
N LYS A 120 -19.67 -2.08 -1.32
CA LYS A 120 -19.32 -2.49 -2.69
C LYS A 120 -18.20 -3.55 -2.69
N ALA A 121 -18.09 -4.35 -3.73
CA ALA A 121 -17.20 -5.51 -3.80
C ALA A 121 -15.71 -5.19 -3.49
N ASP A 122 -15.24 -4.00 -3.86
CA ASP A 122 -13.90 -3.48 -3.55
C ASP A 122 -13.66 -3.27 -2.05
N ALA A 123 -14.70 -2.88 -1.31
CA ALA A 123 -14.60 -2.68 0.13
C ALA A 123 -14.83 -3.96 0.94
N ARG A 124 -15.44 -5.01 0.36
CA ARG A 124 -15.62 -6.31 1.04
C ARG A 124 -14.28 -7.01 1.26
N GLU A 125 -13.43 -7.10 0.24
CA GLU A 125 -12.08 -7.66 0.34
C GLU A 125 -11.28 -6.91 1.41
N THR A 126 -11.34 -5.59 1.38
CA THR A 126 -10.70 -4.71 2.35
C THR A 126 -11.22 -4.92 3.76
N ALA A 127 -12.54 -5.08 3.95
CA ALA A 127 -13.13 -5.39 5.24
C ALA A 127 -12.58 -6.71 5.81
N ASN A 128 -12.52 -7.76 4.99
CA ASN A 128 -11.97 -9.04 5.40
C ASN A 128 -10.49 -8.93 5.81
N GLN A 129 -9.69 -8.16 5.06
CA GLN A 129 -8.28 -7.89 5.39
C GLN A 129 -8.14 -7.14 6.71
N LEU A 130 -8.94 -6.10 6.96
CA LEU A 130 -8.94 -5.36 8.22
C LEU A 130 -9.25 -6.25 9.42
N PHE A 131 -10.26 -7.10 9.30
CA PHE A 131 -10.66 -8.01 10.38
C PHE A 131 -9.72 -9.22 10.56
N ALA A 132 -8.87 -9.51 9.57
CA ALA A 132 -7.81 -10.51 9.68
C ALA A 132 -6.55 -9.99 10.41
N LEU A 133 -6.38 -8.66 10.57
CA LEU A 133 -5.24 -8.10 11.28
C LEU A 133 -5.20 -8.57 12.75
N PRO A 134 -4.00 -8.81 13.32
CA PRO A 134 -3.86 -9.22 14.72
C PRO A 134 -4.47 -8.19 15.67
N LEU A 135 -4.88 -8.62 16.86
CA LEU A 135 -5.29 -7.71 17.92
C LEU A 135 -4.07 -6.96 18.47
N PRO A 136 -4.25 -5.71 18.97
CA PRO A 136 -3.20 -4.96 19.64
C PRO A 136 -2.67 -5.68 20.88
N ALA A 137 -1.48 -5.29 21.33
CA ALA A 137 -0.91 -5.80 22.58
C ALA A 137 -1.74 -5.33 23.79
N GLU A 138 -1.79 -6.14 24.85
CA GLU A 138 -2.51 -5.78 26.08
C GLU A 138 -1.90 -4.53 26.78
N THR A 139 -0.62 -4.28 26.55
CA THR A 139 0.13 -3.14 27.10
C THR A 139 -0.13 -1.82 26.39
N ASP A 140 -0.77 -1.84 25.19
CA ASP A 140 -1.03 -0.65 24.40
C ASP A 140 -2.09 0.23 25.07
N THR A 141 -1.88 1.55 25.02
CA THR A 141 -2.89 2.52 25.46
C THR A 141 -4.08 2.53 24.47
N GLU A 142 -5.19 3.13 24.88
CA GLU A 142 -6.35 3.31 23.99
C GLU A 142 -5.96 4.16 22.75
N ALA A 143 -5.15 5.21 22.94
CA ALA A 143 -4.65 6.03 21.84
C ALA A 143 -3.77 5.24 20.87
N ASP A 144 -2.91 4.33 21.36
CA ASP A 144 -2.09 3.47 20.51
C ASP A 144 -2.96 2.52 19.69
N ARG A 145 -3.98 1.92 20.30
CA ARG A 145 -4.93 1.04 19.60
C ARG A 145 -5.77 1.79 18.56
N GLU A 146 -6.20 3.03 18.87
CA GLU A 146 -6.85 3.90 17.88
C GLU A 146 -5.90 4.26 16.75
N ALA A 147 -4.64 4.58 17.02
CA ALA A 147 -3.64 4.87 16.00
C ALA A 147 -3.41 3.66 15.06
N GLU A 148 -3.43 2.42 15.57
CA GLU A 148 -3.38 1.22 14.73
C GLU A 148 -4.60 1.09 13.80
N VAL A 149 -5.80 1.43 14.30
CA VAL A 149 -7.01 1.51 13.44
C VAL A 149 -6.78 2.49 12.31
N LEU A 150 -6.27 3.70 12.62
CA LEU A 150 -6.00 4.73 11.62
C LEU A 150 -4.93 4.30 10.61
N TYR A 151 -3.87 3.62 11.07
CA TYR A 151 -2.88 3.04 10.16
C TYR A 151 -3.51 2.07 9.17
N ALA A 152 -4.35 1.15 9.65
CA ALA A 152 -5.03 0.20 8.79
C ALA A 152 -5.95 0.92 7.78
N LEU A 153 -6.75 1.89 8.25
CA LEU A 153 -7.63 2.70 7.41
C LEU A 153 -6.86 3.52 6.35
N SER A 154 -5.64 3.98 6.67
CA SER A 154 -4.81 4.76 5.74
C SER A 154 -4.35 3.98 4.51
N LYS A 155 -4.39 2.66 4.56
CA LYS A 155 -3.98 1.76 3.44
C LYS A 155 -5.13 1.40 2.51
N LEU A 156 -6.34 1.89 2.78
CA LEU A 156 -7.52 1.54 2.02
C LEU A 156 -7.72 2.46 0.81
N PRO A 157 -7.58 1.95 -0.42
CA PRO A 157 -8.05 2.66 -1.59
C PRO A 157 -9.57 2.55 -1.68
N GLY A 158 -10.25 3.63 -2.05
CA GLY A 158 -11.66 3.55 -2.40
C GLY A 158 -12.54 4.61 -1.73
N ARG A 159 -13.42 5.19 -2.54
CA ARG A 159 -14.26 6.31 -2.12
C ARG A 159 -15.27 5.97 -1.02
N THR A 160 -15.65 4.70 -0.92
CA THR A 160 -16.71 4.25 0.00
C THR A 160 -16.30 4.41 1.47
N LEU A 161 -15.06 4.06 1.82
CA LEU A 161 -14.57 4.14 3.20
C LEU A 161 -13.80 5.43 3.50
N TYR A 162 -13.55 6.26 2.48
CA TYR A 162 -12.75 7.46 2.66
C TYR A 162 -13.32 8.45 3.69
N ALA A 163 -14.60 8.82 3.56
CA ALA A 163 -15.18 9.82 4.47
C ALA A 163 -15.26 9.34 5.93
N PRO A 164 -15.72 8.10 6.23
CA PRO A 164 -15.65 7.55 7.59
C PRO A 164 -14.21 7.43 8.13
N ALA A 165 -13.25 7.06 7.30
CA ALA A 165 -11.85 7.00 7.71
C ALA A 165 -11.28 8.39 8.01
N ALA A 166 -11.54 9.38 7.15
CA ALA A 166 -11.11 10.77 7.37
C ALA A 166 -11.70 11.31 8.68
N GLN A 167 -12.99 11.07 8.93
CA GLN A 167 -13.64 11.45 10.19
C GLN A 167 -12.99 10.80 11.42
N ALA A 168 -12.53 9.55 11.30
CA ALA A 168 -11.82 8.88 12.38
C ALA A 168 -10.48 9.56 12.70
N PHE A 169 -9.72 10.01 11.68
CA PHE A 169 -8.49 10.79 11.87
C PHE A 169 -8.76 12.13 12.57
N GLU A 170 -9.78 12.88 12.10
CA GLU A 170 -10.15 14.16 12.69
C GLU A 170 -10.56 14.01 14.16
N THR A 171 -11.34 12.97 14.46
CA THR A 171 -11.74 12.65 15.83
C THR A 171 -10.53 12.31 16.70
N PHE A 172 -9.61 11.52 16.18
CA PHE A 172 -8.37 11.16 16.91
C PHE A 172 -7.54 12.39 17.29
N PHE A 173 -7.30 13.31 16.36
CA PHE A 173 -6.55 14.53 16.65
C PHE A 173 -7.26 15.45 17.65
N ALA A 174 -8.60 15.49 17.62
CA ALA A 174 -9.36 16.24 18.59
C ALA A 174 -9.26 15.66 20.01
N LEU A 175 -9.21 14.32 20.14
CA LEU A 175 -9.14 13.61 21.42
C LEU A 175 -7.72 13.53 21.96
N HIS A 176 -6.73 13.36 21.08
CA HIS A 176 -5.33 13.12 21.42
C HIS A 176 -4.40 14.20 20.85
N PRO A 177 -4.62 15.51 21.14
CA PRO A 177 -3.86 16.62 20.54
C PRO A 177 -2.37 16.63 20.88
N LYS A 178 -1.98 15.84 21.89
CA LYS A 178 -0.57 15.69 22.35
C LYS A 178 -0.06 14.25 22.20
N TYR A 179 -0.65 13.46 21.32
CA TYR A 179 -0.20 12.09 21.09
C TYR A 179 1.28 12.08 20.64
N GLU A 180 2.11 11.29 21.27
CA GLU A 180 3.57 11.30 21.08
C GLU A 180 3.96 11.02 19.61
N ASN A 181 3.28 10.09 18.95
CA ASN A 181 3.51 9.74 17.55
C ASN A 181 2.49 10.44 16.59
N GLY A 182 2.05 11.65 16.94
CA GLY A 182 1.10 12.40 16.13
C GLY A 182 1.60 12.72 14.72
N ASP A 183 2.92 12.95 14.57
CA ASP A 183 3.59 13.12 13.28
C ASP A 183 3.40 11.93 12.34
N LYS A 184 3.50 10.72 12.87
CA LYS A 184 3.28 9.49 12.14
C LYS A 184 1.80 9.33 11.73
N VAL A 185 0.87 9.71 12.61
CA VAL A 185 -0.56 9.69 12.29
C VAL A 185 -0.92 10.72 11.21
N GLU A 186 -0.29 11.90 11.21
CA GLU A 186 -0.44 12.89 10.13
C GLU A 186 0.04 12.34 8.77
N LEU A 187 1.16 11.59 8.75
CA LEU A 187 1.62 10.92 7.52
C LEU A 187 0.59 9.92 7.01
N TRP A 188 0.02 9.12 7.88
CA TRP A 188 -1.02 8.14 7.50
C TRP A 188 -2.28 8.82 6.99
N TYR A 189 -2.66 9.96 7.57
CA TYR A 189 -3.78 10.75 7.08
C TYR A 189 -3.49 11.31 5.68
N GLY A 190 -2.26 11.77 5.45
CA GLY A 190 -1.77 12.12 4.12
C GLY A 190 -1.86 10.96 3.12
N ASP A 191 -1.48 9.74 3.53
CA ASP A 191 -1.60 8.53 2.71
C ASP A 191 -3.05 8.23 2.34
N LEU A 192 -3.99 8.32 3.29
CA LEU A 192 -5.42 8.16 3.03
C LEU A 192 -5.91 9.12 1.95
N HIS A 193 -5.56 10.39 2.08
CA HIS A 193 -5.91 11.41 1.08
C HIS A 193 -5.30 11.11 -0.29
N ARG A 194 -4.01 10.76 -0.33
CA ARG A 194 -3.27 10.47 -1.57
C ARG A 194 -3.86 9.27 -2.30
N LEU A 195 -4.14 8.16 -1.61
CA LEU A 195 -4.72 6.95 -2.18
C LEU A 195 -6.13 7.18 -2.74
N ASN A 196 -6.85 8.18 -2.22
CA ASN A 196 -8.17 8.55 -2.68
C ASN A 196 -8.19 9.74 -3.66
N GLY A 197 -7.03 10.17 -4.16
CA GLY A 197 -6.91 11.21 -5.18
C GLY A 197 -7.04 12.65 -4.65
N ASN A 198 -7.09 12.85 -3.33
CA ASN A 198 -7.20 14.16 -2.69
C ASN A 198 -5.81 14.76 -2.45
N TYR A 199 -5.09 15.01 -3.53
CA TYR A 199 -3.66 15.34 -3.50
C TYR A 199 -3.32 16.61 -2.71
N LEU A 200 -4.12 17.67 -2.80
CA LEU A 200 -3.88 18.91 -2.04
C LEU A 200 -4.07 18.70 -0.53
N ALA A 201 -5.07 17.91 -0.15
CA ALA A 201 -5.26 17.53 1.25
C ALA A 201 -4.10 16.65 1.75
N ALA A 202 -3.62 15.70 0.93
CA ALA A 202 -2.44 14.89 1.26
C ALA A 202 -1.19 15.76 1.49
N ILE A 203 -0.91 16.72 0.60
CA ILE A 203 0.18 17.68 0.76
C ILE A 203 0.04 18.46 2.06
N SER A 204 -1.17 18.91 2.41
CA SER A 204 -1.41 19.62 3.67
C SER A 204 -1.07 18.77 4.89
N GLN A 205 -1.47 17.50 4.92
CA GLN A 205 -1.18 16.61 6.05
C GLN A 205 0.32 16.27 6.12
N TYR A 206 0.98 15.99 4.99
CA TYR A 206 2.43 15.77 4.99
C TYR A 206 3.22 17.01 5.46
N LYS A 207 2.76 18.23 5.13
CA LYS A 207 3.36 19.46 5.70
C LYS A 207 3.18 19.51 7.21
N LYS A 208 2.00 19.22 7.74
CA LYS A 208 1.76 19.18 9.19
C LYS A 208 2.70 18.17 9.87
N ALA A 209 2.83 16.94 9.35
CA ALA A 209 3.73 15.92 9.87
C ALA A 209 5.19 16.42 9.95
N GLY A 210 5.64 17.21 8.97
CA GLY A 210 7.02 17.71 8.92
C GLY A 210 7.26 19.04 9.65
N GLU A 211 6.22 19.85 9.90
CA GLU A 211 6.35 21.23 10.39
C GLU A 211 5.82 21.42 11.82
N LEU A 212 4.75 20.73 12.21
CA LEU A 212 4.17 20.85 13.55
C LEU A 212 4.94 20.05 14.61
N TYR A 213 5.80 19.12 14.20
CA TYR A 213 6.58 18.25 15.07
C TYR A 213 8.09 18.52 14.85
N PRO A 214 8.71 19.45 15.58
CA PRO A 214 10.08 19.91 15.30
C PRO A 214 11.14 18.80 15.34
N ALA A 215 10.95 17.79 16.19
CA ALA A 215 11.87 16.65 16.34
C ALA A 215 11.47 15.42 15.53
N THR A 216 10.52 15.53 14.61
CA THR A 216 10.04 14.39 13.84
C THR A 216 11.13 13.77 12.97
N PRO A 217 11.30 12.43 13.01
CA PRO A 217 12.17 11.72 12.07
C PRO A 217 11.58 11.66 10.66
N TYR A 218 10.31 12.03 10.48
CA TYR A 218 9.57 11.89 9.23
C TYR A 218 9.64 13.11 8.30
N LYS A 219 10.39 14.16 8.67
CA LYS A 219 10.44 15.40 7.85
C LYS A 219 10.98 15.16 6.45
N ALA A 220 12.04 14.34 6.31
CA ALA A 220 12.58 13.97 5.00
C ALA A 220 11.55 13.17 4.18
N ALA A 221 10.88 12.21 4.82
CA ALA A 221 9.82 11.41 4.18
C ALA A 221 8.63 12.29 3.74
N SER A 222 8.18 13.23 4.59
CA SER A 222 7.13 14.19 4.26
C SER A 222 7.46 15.00 3.03
N LEU A 223 8.66 15.58 2.97
CA LEU A 223 9.12 16.37 1.82
C LEU A 223 9.17 15.51 0.55
N ARG A 224 9.70 14.29 0.63
CA ARG A 224 9.72 13.35 -0.51
C ARG A 224 8.31 13.03 -0.99
N LEU A 225 7.39 12.65 -0.09
CA LEU A 225 6.01 12.32 -0.43
C LEU A 225 5.27 13.48 -1.10
N ILE A 226 5.53 14.72 -0.68
CA ILE A 226 5.01 15.91 -1.35
C ILE A 226 5.60 16.02 -2.78
N GLY A 227 6.90 15.81 -2.92
CA GLY A 227 7.57 15.76 -4.22
C GLY A 227 6.97 14.69 -5.15
N ASP A 228 6.72 13.50 -4.62
CA ASP A 228 6.11 12.39 -5.35
C ASP A 228 4.71 12.77 -5.88
N ILE A 229 3.88 13.43 -5.07
CA ILE A 229 2.56 13.92 -5.52
C ILE A 229 2.70 14.92 -6.66
N TYR A 230 3.61 15.88 -6.54
CA TYR A 230 3.84 16.85 -7.63
C TYR A 230 4.32 16.16 -8.90
N ALA A 231 5.26 15.20 -8.80
CA ALA A 231 5.79 14.47 -9.94
C ALA A 231 4.74 13.58 -10.62
N ASP A 232 4.11 12.71 -9.82
CA ASP A 232 3.34 11.58 -10.35
C ASP A 232 1.87 11.92 -10.60
N ASN A 233 1.30 12.79 -9.77
CA ASN A 233 -0.14 13.06 -9.79
C ASN A 233 -0.48 14.42 -10.39
N LEU A 234 0.22 15.47 -9.98
CA LEU A 234 -0.03 16.84 -10.44
C LEU A 234 0.77 17.20 -11.71
N LYS A 235 1.77 16.37 -12.07
CA LYS A 235 2.67 16.59 -13.23
C LYS A 235 3.40 17.93 -13.18
N ASP A 236 3.67 18.40 -11.99
CA ASP A 236 4.41 19.65 -11.73
C ASP A 236 5.86 19.33 -11.39
N THR A 237 6.68 19.19 -12.42
CA THR A 237 8.11 18.87 -12.32
C THR A 237 8.89 19.93 -11.53
N ALA A 238 8.52 21.20 -11.62
CA ALA A 238 9.22 22.28 -10.94
C ALA A 238 9.06 22.15 -9.40
N ASN A 239 7.85 22.00 -8.90
CA ASN A 239 7.59 21.78 -7.49
C ASN A 239 8.16 20.43 -7.02
N ALA A 240 8.04 19.37 -7.79
CA ALA A 240 8.64 18.06 -7.47
C ALA A 240 10.16 18.21 -7.22
N THR A 241 10.88 18.83 -8.17
CA THR A 241 12.32 19.07 -8.06
C THR A 241 12.67 19.95 -6.86
N ALA A 242 11.88 20.99 -6.58
CA ALA A 242 12.10 21.84 -5.43
C ALA A 242 12.02 21.07 -4.10
N TYR A 243 11.01 20.22 -3.92
CA TYR A 243 10.86 19.39 -2.70
C TYR A 243 11.95 18.31 -2.60
N TYR A 244 12.30 17.64 -3.69
CA TYR A 244 13.42 16.69 -3.70
C TYR A 244 14.76 17.34 -3.36
N THR A 245 15.05 18.52 -3.94
CA THR A 245 16.26 19.28 -3.62
C THR A 245 16.31 19.66 -2.14
N ARG A 246 15.16 19.99 -1.54
CA ARG A 246 15.11 20.24 -0.09
C ARG A 246 15.52 19.00 0.71
N VAL A 247 15.05 17.79 0.35
CA VAL A 247 15.49 16.55 1.03
C VAL A 247 17.00 16.38 0.92
N LEU A 248 17.58 16.55 -0.28
CA LEU A 248 19.01 16.38 -0.52
C LEU A 248 19.86 17.39 0.25
N ARG A 249 19.38 18.63 0.39
CA ARG A 249 20.08 19.71 1.07
C ARG A 249 19.95 19.62 2.60
N GLU A 250 18.73 19.38 3.09
CA GLU A 250 18.41 19.46 4.52
C GLU A 250 18.65 18.13 5.23
N PHE A 251 18.59 16.99 4.50
CA PHE A 251 18.67 15.63 5.07
C PHE A 251 19.59 14.69 4.26
N PRO A 252 20.84 15.07 3.95
CA PRO A 252 21.71 14.30 3.05
C PRO A 252 22.04 12.89 3.56
N GLY A 253 21.92 12.64 4.88
CA GLY A 253 22.14 11.32 5.51
C GLY A 253 20.85 10.53 5.75
N SER A 254 19.71 11.00 5.28
CA SER A 254 18.43 10.28 5.47
C SER A 254 18.35 9.05 4.57
N SER A 255 17.64 8.02 5.05
CA SER A 255 17.23 6.87 4.22
C SER A 255 16.42 7.27 2.98
N GLU A 256 15.76 8.44 3.01
CA GLU A 256 14.99 8.97 1.89
C GLU A 256 15.86 9.49 0.74
N THR A 257 17.11 9.87 1.03
CA THR A 257 18.01 10.51 0.04
C THR A 257 18.25 9.63 -1.18
N GLY A 258 18.49 8.34 -0.98
CA GLY A 258 18.66 7.39 -2.09
C GLY A 258 17.39 7.22 -2.94
N VAL A 259 16.22 7.25 -2.29
CA VAL A 259 14.92 7.19 -2.98
C VAL A 259 14.68 8.48 -3.78
N VAL A 260 15.02 9.62 -3.21
CA VAL A 260 14.91 10.93 -3.90
C VAL A 260 15.80 10.97 -5.14
N TYR A 261 17.04 10.48 -5.07
CA TYR A 261 17.90 10.39 -6.27
C TYR A 261 17.26 9.52 -7.36
N LYS A 262 16.61 8.39 -7.00
CA LYS A 262 15.85 7.58 -7.97
C LYS A 262 14.73 8.39 -8.63
N HIS A 263 13.94 9.13 -7.85
CA HIS A 263 12.84 9.92 -8.40
C HIS A 263 13.34 11.09 -9.26
N MET A 264 14.44 11.75 -8.89
CA MET A 264 15.08 12.75 -9.73
C MET A 264 15.59 12.13 -11.03
N ALA A 265 16.20 10.95 -11.00
CA ALA A 265 16.61 10.24 -12.21
C ALA A 265 15.44 9.97 -13.15
N ILE A 266 14.28 9.57 -12.62
CA ILE A 266 13.05 9.38 -13.41
C ILE A 266 12.57 10.71 -14.04
N LEU A 267 12.61 11.81 -13.30
CA LEU A 267 12.25 13.13 -13.83
C LEU A 267 13.21 13.55 -14.96
N ASP A 268 14.52 13.38 -14.77
CA ASP A 268 15.55 13.66 -15.77
C ASP A 268 15.34 12.80 -17.03
N GLU A 269 15.05 11.52 -16.85
CA GLU A 269 14.78 10.60 -17.96
C GLU A 269 13.53 11.02 -18.76
N ASN A 270 12.45 11.43 -18.10
CA ASN A 270 11.24 11.95 -18.73
C ASN A 270 11.51 13.24 -19.51
N ASN A 271 12.43 14.06 -19.02
CA ASN A 271 12.90 15.28 -19.68
C ASN A 271 14.01 15.03 -20.71
N LYS A 272 14.37 13.75 -20.97
CA LYS A 272 15.44 13.34 -21.88
C LYS A 272 16.84 13.86 -21.48
N GLN A 273 17.03 14.17 -20.22
CA GLN A 273 18.32 14.56 -19.62
C GLN A 273 19.07 13.29 -19.17
N PHE A 274 19.44 12.45 -20.14
CA PHE A 274 19.91 11.09 -19.88
C PHE A 274 21.21 11.04 -19.06
N ASP A 275 22.14 11.97 -19.27
CA ASP A 275 23.38 12.01 -18.50
C ASP A 275 23.13 12.32 -17.02
N SER A 276 22.24 13.28 -16.73
CA SER A 276 21.80 13.59 -15.37
C SER A 276 21.05 12.40 -14.73
N ALA A 277 20.18 11.73 -15.50
CA ALA A 277 19.48 10.54 -15.03
C ALA A 277 20.44 9.44 -14.61
N LEU A 278 21.49 9.16 -15.42
CA LEU A 278 22.50 8.17 -15.09
C LEU A 278 23.25 8.50 -13.80
N ILE A 279 23.66 9.76 -13.61
CA ILE A 279 24.32 10.23 -12.39
C ILE A 279 23.40 10.03 -11.17
N ASN A 280 22.13 10.40 -11.29
CA ASN A 280 21.17 10.26 -10.20
C ASN A 280 20.83 8.79 -9.90
N TYR A 281 20.73 7.91 -10.91
CA TYR A 281 20.61 6.48 -10.68
C TYR A 281 21.83 5.90 -9.96
N ASP A 282 23.07 6.32 -10.32
CA ASP A 282 24.27 5.85 -9.64
C ASP A 282 24.29 6.24 -8.17
N LYS A 283 23.97 7.49 -7.83
CA LYS A 283 23.83 7.95 -6.44
C LYS A 283 22.75 7.16 -5.67
N SER A 284 21.63 6.91 -6.33
CA SER A 284 20.57 6.11 -5.74
C SER A 284 21.03 4.68 -5.43
N ILE A 285 21.71 4.03 -6.38
CA ILE A 285 22.25 2.68 -6.23
C ILE A 285 23.27 2.61 -5.08
N GLU A 286 24.17 3.59 -5.02
CA GLU A 286 25.19 3.67 -3.97
C GLU A 286 24.57 3.76 -2.58
N LEU A 287 23.55 4.63 -2.40
CA LEU A 287 22.93 4.88 -1.12
C LEU A 287 21.95 3.78 -0.68
N LEU A 288 21.29 3.13 -1.63
CA LEU A 288 20.24 2.14 -1.32
C LEU A 288 20.75 0.70 -1.24
N GLY A 289 21.97 0.42 -1.74
CA GLY A 289 22.58 -0.90 -1.68
C GLY A 289 21.79 -1.98 -2.43
N ASN A 290 21.29 -3.00 -1.71
CA ASN A 290 20.53 -4.11 -2.28
C ASN A 290 19.02 -4.08 -1.94
N THR A 291 18.47 -2.91 -1.68
CA THR A 291 17.03 -2.73 -1.43
C THR A 291 16.19 -2.88 -2.70
N LYS A 292 14.86 -3.01 -2.52
CA LYS A 292 13.92 -2.98 -3.67
C LYS A 292 14.07 -1.69 -4.50
N ALA A 293 14.25 -0.55 -3.83
CA ALA A 293 14.39 0.74 -4.53
C ALA A 293 15.70 0.81 -5.34
N ALA A 294 16.80 0.22 -4.85
CA ALA A 294 18.03 0.08 -5.62
C ALA A 294 17.85 -0.79 -6.86
N TYR A 295 17.11 -1.90 -6.75
CA TYR A 295 16.79 -2.75 -7.91
C TYR A 295 16.06 -1.95 -9.01
N GLU A 296 15.10 -1.13 -8.62
CA GLU A 296 14.40 -0.24 -9.57
C GLU A 296 15.36 0.78 -10.21
N SER A 297 16.32 1.31 -9.44
CA SER A 297 17.34 2.24 -9.96
C SER A 297 18.30 1.57 -10.95
N TYR A 298 18.73 0.34 -10.68
CA TYR A 298 19.52 -0.44 -11.65
C TYR A 298 18.77 -0.66 -12.95
N ARG A 299 17.48 -1.00 -12.88
CA ARG A 299 16.65 -1.18 -14.08
C ARG A 299 16.47 0.12 -14.85
N GLY A 300 16.12 1.21 -14.16
CA GLY A 300 16.01 2.52 -14.78
C GLY A 300 17.31 2.93 -15.48
N LYS A 301 18.47 2.71 -14.84
CA LYS A 301 19.78 2.95 -15.46
C LYS A 301 19.98 2.14 -16.73
N ALA A 302 19.64 0.84 -16.71
CA ALA A 302 19.73 0.00 -17.91
C ALA A 302 18.79 0.48 -19.02
N ASP A 303 17.57 0.91 -18.67
CA ASP A 303 16.60 1.46 -19.63
C ASP A 303 17.11 2.75 -20.29
N VAL A 304 17.77 3.64 -19.52
CA VAL A 304 18.42 4.84 -20.08
C VAL A 304 19.49 4.45 -21.08
N TYR A 305 20.34 3.46 -20.77
CA TYR A 305 21.32 2.95 -21.73
C TYR A 305 20.69 2.35 -22.99
N VAL A 306 19.55 1.68 -22.86
CA VAL A 306 18.81 1.19 -24.06
C VAL A 306 18.28 2.36 -24.88
N LYS A 307 17.70 3.41 -24.24
CA LYS A 307 17.20 4.61 -24.91
C LYS A 307 18.30 5.40 -25.63
N THR A 308 19.48 5.45 -25.05
CA THR A 308 20.67 6.11 -25.64
C THR A 308 21.45 5.19 -26.59
N LYS A 309 20.95 3.97 -26.86
CA LYS A 309 21.56 2.96 -27.73
C LYS A 309 22.93 2.43 -27.22
N ASN A 310 23.25 2.67 -25.96
CA ASN A 310 24.45 2.14 -25.31
C ASN A 310 24.19 0.70 -24.81
N TYR A 311 23.87 -0.20 -25.74
CA TYR A 311 23.39 -1.54 -25.43
C TYR A 311 24.41 -2.40 -24.66
N GLY A 312 25.72 -2.16 -24.85
CA GLY A 312 26.78 -2.83 -24.09
C GLY A 312 26.68 -2.49 -22.59
N GLU A 313 26.51 -1.21 -22.25
CA GLU A 313 26.35 -0.75 -20.87
C GLU A 313 25.01 -1.21 -20.27
N ALA A 314 23.93 -1.25 -21.06
CA ALA A 314 22.66 -1.82 -20.64
C ALA A 314 22.84 -3.30 -20.23
N TYR A 315 23.49 -4.10 -21.08
CA TYR A 315 23.77 -5.52 -20.83
C TYR A 315 24.59 -5.69 -19.53
N ASN A 316 25.68 -4.95 -19.41
CA ASN A 316 26.57 -5.01 -18.24
C ASN A 316 25.84 -4.60 -16.95
N THR A 317 25.03 -3.55 -17.01
CA THR A 317 24.22 -3.09 -15.86
C THR A 317 23.25 -4.18 -15.41
N LEU A 318 22.58 -4.85 -16.35
CA LEU A 318 21.64 -5.95 -16.04
C LEU A 318 22.34 -7.17 -15.45
N LEU A 319 23.54 -7.52 -15.95
CA LEU A 319 24.37 -8.58 -15.35
C LEU A 319 24.80 -8.22 -13.93
N LYS A 320 25.22 -6.96 -13.69
CA LYS A 320 25.56 -6.47 -12.35
C LYS A 320 24.33 -6.54 -11.42
N THR A 321 23.16 -6.17 -11.92
CA THR A 321 21.89 -6.26 -11.17
C THR A 321 21.63 -7.70 -10.74
N ALA A 322 21.73 -8.65 -11.64
CA ALA A 322 21.54 -10.07 -11.34
C ALA A 322 22.52 -10.57 -10.26
N ASN A 323 23.76 -10.12 -10.30
CA ASN A 323 24.78 -10.50 -9.30
C ASN A 323 24.44 -9.90 -7.92
N VAL A 324 24.08 -8.61 -7.85
CA VAL A 324 23.72 -7.93 -6.59
C VAL A 324 22.48 -8.57 -5.95
N PHE A 325 21.52 -8.97 -6.75
CA PHE A 325 20.25 -9.58 -6.29
C PHE A 325 20.23 -11.10 -6.47
N SER A 326 21.39 -11.76 -6.43
CA SER A 326 21.51 -13.21 -6.66
C SER A 326 20.73 -14.08 -5.66
N ALA A 327 20.51 -13.59 -4.44
CA ALA A 327 19.69 -14.26 -3.42
C ALA A 327 18.17 -14.16 -3.68
N ASP A 328 17.73 -13.23 -4.53
CA ASP A 328 16.34 -13.06 -4.93
C ASP A 328 16.16 -13.67 -6.32
N GLU A 329 15.60 -14.89 -6.36
CA GLU A 329 15.43 -15.66 -7.58
C GLU A 329 14.71 -14.89 -8.69
N GLU A 330 13.63 -14.18 -8.32
CA GLU A 330 12.82 -13.44 -9.29
C GLU A 330 13.63 -12.29 -9.90
N LYS A 331 14.25 -11.45 -9.07
CA LYS A 331 15.03 -10.30 -9.53
C LYS A 331 16.28 -10.73 -10.32
N CYS A 332 16.97 -11.75 -9.83
CA CYS A 332 18.15 -12.30 -10.52
C CYS A 332 17.78 -12.82 -11.91
N THR A 333 16.84 -13.77 -11.97
CA THR A 333 16.41 -14.38 -13.24
C THR A 333 15.83 -13.35 -14.20
N PHE A 334 15.02 -12.42 -13.72
CA PHE A 334 14.46 -11.36 -14.56
C PHE A 334 15.54 -10.48 -15.18
N SER A 335 16.54 -10.06 -14.39
CA SER A 335 17.65 -9.23 -14.89
C SER A 335 18.48 -9.95 -15.94
N LEU A 336 18.74 -11.25 -15.77
CA LEU A 336 19.47 -12.07 -16.76
C LEU A 336 18.67 -12.26 -18.06
N LEU A 337 17.35 -12.42 -17.95
CA LEU A 337 16.48 -12.50 -19.12
C LEU A 337 16.38 -11.15 -19.87
N GLU A 338 16.36 -10.03 -19.16
CA GLU A 338 16.44 -8.71 -19.79
C GLU A 338 17.79 -8.51 -20.48
N ALA A 339 18.91 -8.92 -19.85
CA ALA A 339 20.23 -8.92 -20.50
C ALA A 339 20.25 -9.77 -21.77
N ALA A 340 19.69 -10.97 -21.72
CA ALA A 340 19.54 -11.84 -22.89
C ALA A 340 18.72 -11.15 -23.99
N ASN A 341 17.62 -10.49 -23.63
CA ASN A 341 16.78 -9.77 -24.58
C ASN A 341 17.51 -8.58 -25.24
N VAL A 342 18.29 -7.80 -24.48
CA VAL A 342 19.14 -6.73 -24.99
C VAL A 342 20.18 -7.31 -25.97
N ALA A 343 20.88 -8.39 -25.58
CA ALA A 343 21.89 -9.06 -26.43
C ALA A 343 21.26 -9.54 -27.75
N LYS A 344 20.12 -10.22 -27.70
CA LYS A 344 19.46 -10.78 -28.88
C LYS A 344 18.87 -9.72 -29.80
N LYS A 345 18.08 -8.77 -29.22
CA LYS A 345 17.25 -7.87 -30.03
C LYS A 345 17.91 -6.53 -30.36
N ARG A 346 18.86 -6.08 -29.54
CA ARG A 346 19.49 -4.76 -29.70
C ARG A 346 20.92 -4.85 -30.18
N MET A 347 21.69 -5.80 -29.64
CA MET A 347 23.09 -6.02 -30.02
C MET A 347 23.23 -6.99 -31.18
N HIS A 348 22.20 -7.83 -31.43
CA HIS A 348 22.27 -8.96 -32.39
C HIS A 348 23.43 -9.94 -32.06
N ASP A 349 23.82 -10.03 -30.77
CA ASP A 349 24.91 -10.82 -30.25
C ASP A 349 24.39 -12.16 -29.67
N GLN A 350 24.42 -13.20 -30.49
CA GLN A 350 23.97 -14.54 -30.09
C GLN A 350 24.84 -15.14 -28.97
N THR A 351 26.12 -14.80 -28.92
CA THR A 351 27.02 -15.30 -27.87
C THR A 351 26.63 -14.76 -26.52
N LYS A 352 26.43 -13.42 -26.39
CA LYS A 352 25.99 -12.81 -25.16
C LYS A 352 24.57 -13.24 -24.78
N TYR A 353 23.69 -13.46 -25.76
CA TYR A 353 22.34 -14.00 -25.52
C TYR A 353 22.42 -15.36 -24.81
N MET A 354 23.20 -16.32 -25.36
CA MET A 354 23.37 -17.64 -24.78
C MET A 354 24.04 -17.56 -23.39
N GLN A 355 25.08 -16.74 -23.24
CA GLN A 355 25.77 -16.55 -21.95
C GLN A 355 24.81 -16.04 -20.84
N ALA A 356 23.90 -15.13 -21.15
CA ALA A 356 22.92 -14.64 -20.18
C ALA A 356 21.94 -15.74 -19.78
N LEU A 357 21.47 -16.57 -20.74
CA LEU A 357 20.60 -17.71 -20.45
C LEU A 357 21.31 -18.79 -19.63
N GLU A 358 22.57 -19.08 -19.94
CA GLU A 358 23.40 -20.01 -19.16
C GLU A 358 23.57 -19.56 -17.72
N LYS A 359 23.87 -18.25 -17.51
CA LYS A 359 23.97 -17.68 -16.18
C LYS A 359 22.64 -17.82 -15.41
N ALA A 360 21.50 -17.62 -16.07
CA ALA A 360 20.18 -17.77 -15.44
C ALA A 360 19.90 -19.22 -14.99
N LEU A 361 20.31 -20.22 -15.81
CA LEU A 361 20.18 -21.63 -15.46
C LEU A 361 21.17 -22.08 -14.37
N VAL A 362 22.35 -21.47 -14.32
CA VAL A 362 23.33 -21.74 -13.26
C VAL A 362 22.84 -21.15 -11.92
N ALA A 363 22.32 -19.92 -11.95
CA ALA A 363 21.85 -19.27 -10.75
C ALA A 363 20.61 -19.98 -10.15
N HIS A 364 19.64 -20.35 -11.00
CA HIS A 364 18.35 -20.92 -10.56
C HIS A 364 17.92 -22.09 -11.47
N PRO A 365 18.58 -23.26 -11.36
CA PRO A 365 18.39 -24.37 -12.29
C PRO A 365 17.01 -25.04 -12.21
N ALA A 366 16.32 -24.92 -11.08
CA ALA A 366 14.98 -25.46 -10.83
C ALA A 366 13.89 -24.38 -10.74
N GLY A 367 14.21 -23.13 -11.03
CA GLY A 367 13.30 -22.02 -10.95
C GLY A 367 12.10 -22.15 -11.90
N PRO A 368 10.99 -21.43 -11.64
CA PRO A 368 9.75 -21.54 -12.42
C PRO A 368 9.96 -21.16 -13.90
N ARG A 369 11.00 -20.40 -14.23
CA ARG A 369 11.35 -20.01 -15.62
C ARG A 369 12.37 -20.96 -16.27
N ALA A 370 12.97 -21.90 -15.53
CA ALA A 370 14.01 -22.81 -16.05
C ALA A 370 13.55 -23.59 -17.30
N PRO A 371 12.33 -24.13 -17.41
CA PRO A 371 11.91 -24.82 -18.64
C PRO A 371 11.95 -23.94 -19.87
N GLN A 372 11.51 -22.68 -19.76
CA GLN A 372 11.55 -21.74 -20.88
C GLN A 372 13.00 -21.37 -21.25
N ILE A 373 13.84 -21.11 -20.26
CA ILE A 373 15.23 -20.74 -20.46
C ILE A 373 15.99 -21.90 -21.10
N MET A 374 15.78 -23.14 -20.64
CA MET A 374 16.36 -24.35 -21.24
C MET A 374 15.97 -24.49 -22.72
N PHE A 375 14.67 -24.34 -23.02
CA PHE A 375 14.18 -24.43 -24.39
C PHE A 375 14.80 -23.36 -25.31
N ASP A 376 14.85 -22.12 -24.82
CA ASP A 376 15.39 -20.99 -25.58
C ASP A 376 16.91 -21.13 -25.80
N LEU A 377 17.64 -21.59 -24.80
CA LEU A 377 19.08 -21.83 -24.89
C LEU A 377 19.39 -23.00 -25.87
N ALA A 378 18.70 -24.12 -25.74
CA ALA A 378 18.85 -25.26 -26.67
C ALA A 378 18.53 -24.86 -28.12
N SER A 379 17.44 -24.06 -28.30
CA SER A 379 17.09 -23.54 -29.63
C SER A 379 18.19 -22.60 -30.18
N ALA A 380 18.83 -21.80 -29.33
CA ALA A 380 19.93 -20.94 -29.75
C ALA A 380 21.17 -21.72 -30.13
N TYR A 381 21.50 -22.78 -29.39
CA TYR A 381 22.58 -23.71 -29.77
C TYR A 381 22.30 -24.42 -31.10
N GLU A 382 21.07 -24.92 -31.31
CA GLU A 382 20.61 -25.53 -32.56
C GLU A 382 20.80 -24.57 -33.75
N GLN A 383 20.40 -23.31 -33.61
CA GLN A 383 20.55 -22.27 -34.64
C GLN A 383 22.02 -21.96 -34.97
N GLN A 384 22.95 -22.18 -34.05
CA GLN A 384 24.37 -21.98 -34.23
C GLN A 384 25.10 -23.27 -34.70
N GLY A 385 24.37 -24.34 -35.01
CA GLY A 385 24.96 -25.63 -35.36
C GLY A 385 25.63 -26.37 -34.22
N ARG A 386 25.49 -25.89 -32.97
CA ARG A 386 26.05 -26.49 -31.75
C ARG A 386 25.14 -27.62 -31.27
N ASN A 387 24.92 -28.62 -32.14
CA ASN A 387 23.91 -29.66 -31.96
C ASN A 387 24.12 -30.49 -30.69
N THR A 388 25.34 -30.81 -30.32
CA THR A 388 25.65 -31.58 -29.10
C THR A 388 25.14 -30.90 -27.86
N GLN A 389 25.36 -29.58 -27.75
CA GLN A 389 24.90 -28.79 -26.60
C GLN A 389 23.37 -28.61 -26.62
N ALA A 390 22.78 -28.40 -27.79
CA ALA A 390 21.34 -28.37 -27.93
C ALA A 390 20.68 -29.66 -27.44
N ILE A 391 21.20 -30.81 -27.87
CA ILE A 391 20.74 -32.16 -27.48
C ILE A 391 20.81 -32.33 -25.96
N GLU A 392 21.91 -31.94 -25.33
CA GLU A 392 22.10 -32.05 -23.88
C GLU A 392 21.03 -31.23 -23.12
N ILE A 393 20.84 -29.98 -23.51
CA ILE A 393 19.85 -29.11 -22.81
C ILE A 393 18.42 -29.59 -23.08
N TYR A 394 18.06 -30.04 -24.28
CA TYR A 394 16.74 -30.63 -24.53
C TYR A 394 16.49 -31.88 -23.70
N LYS A 395 17.49 -32.77 -23.54
CA LYS A 395 17.37 -33.95 -22.67
C LYS A 395 17.14 -33.53 -21.20
N ARG A 396 17.92 -32.58 -20.71
CA ARG A 396 17.74 -32.04 -19.35
C ARG A 396 16.33 -31.46 -19.13
N LEU A 397 15.82 -30.71 -20.11
CA LEU A 397 14.44 -30.16 -20.03
C LEU A 397 13.40 -31.29 -19.94
N ILE A 398 13.51 -32.32 -20.74
CA ILE A 398 12.58 -33.46 -20.76
C ILE A 398 12.61 -34.23 -19.44
N ILE A 399 13.82 -34.47 -18.90
CA ILE A 399 14.02 -35.23 -17.66
C ILE A 399 13.53 -34.43 -16.44
N ASN A 400 13.91 -33.15 -16.34
CA ASN A 400 13.65 -32.35 -15.15
C ASN A 400 12.24 -31.76 -15.10
N HIS A 401 11.60 -31.63 -16.28
CA HIS A 401 10.28 -30.99 -16.38
C HIS A 401 9.32 -31.76 -17.30
N PRO A 402 9.10 -33.07 -17.07
CA PRO A 402 8.37 -33.95 -18.01
C PRO A 402 6.93 -33.55 -18.27
N THR A 403 6.28 -32.88 -17.32
CA THR A 403 4.88 -32.40 -17.44
C THR A 403 4.76 -31.02 -18.11
N ASN A 404 5.86 -30.35 -18.35
CA ASN A 404 5.85 -29.02 -18.99
C ASN A 404 5.61 -29.16 -20.49
N LYS A 405 4.77 -28.29 -21.08
CA LYS A 405 4.48 -28.28 -22.53
C LYS A 405 5.75 -28.15 -23.39
N LEU A 406 6.81 -27.52 -22.87
CA LEU A 406 8.06 -27.38 -23.59
C LEU A 406 8.85 -28.69 -23.68
N ALA A 407 8.68 -29.63 -22.73
CA ALA A 407 9.32 -30.93 -22.80
C ALA A 407 8.86 -31.74 -24.05
N SER A 408 7.58 -31.72 -24.37
CA SER A 408 7.05 -32.34 -25.58
C SER A 408 7.62 -31.71 -26.86
N ARG A 409 7.74 -30.36 -26.89
CA ARG A 409 8.37 -29.63 -28.01
C ARG A 409 9.86 -29.94 -28.12
N ALA A 410 10.57 -30.04 -26.99
CA ALA A 410 11.97 -30.41 -26.92
C ALA A 410 12.20 -31.82 -27.45
N GLN A 411 11.30 -32.77 -27.13
CA GLN A 411 11.39 -34.14 -27.68
C GLN A 411 11.29 -34.14 -29.21
N GLY A 412 10.38 -33.33 -29.79
CA GLY A 412 10.29 -33.20 -31.24
C GLY A 412 11.55 -32.61 -31.89
N ARG A 413 12.23 -31.66 -31.22
CA ARG A 413 13.51 -31.09 -31.65
C ARG A 413 14.66 -32.12 -31.54
N LEU A 414 14.73 -32.81 -30.39
CA LEU A 414 15.71 -33.85 -30.11
C LEU A 414 15.70 -34.95 -31.19
N ASN A 415 14.51 -35.46 -31.53
CA ASN A 415 14.35 -36.50 -32.55
C ASN A 415 14.84 -36.06 -33.94
N ARG A 416 14.78 -34.76 -34.25
CA ARG A 416 15.31 -34.22 -35.52
C ARG A 416 16.83 -34.08 -35.53
N LEU A 417 17.42 -33.73 -34.39
CA LEU A 417 18.87 -33.54 -34.27
C LEU A 417 19.64 -34.85 -34.16
N GLN A 418 18.97 -35.97 -33.90
CA GLN A 418 19.57 -37.31 -33.79
C GLN A 418 19.41 -38.14 -35.08
N LYS A 419 18.69 -37.63 -36.08
CA LYS A 419 18.61 -38.21 -37.43
C LYS A 419 19.77 -37.70 -38.29
#